data_d533da5b25b2e50306942862365d6866
#
_entry.id   d533da5b25b2e50306942862365d6866
#
_cell.length_a   1.000
_cell.length_b   1.000
_cell.length_c   1.000
_cell.angle_alpha   90.00
_cell.angle_beta   90.00
_cell.angle_gamma   90.00
#
_symmetry.space_group_name_H-M   'P 1'
#
loop_
_entity.id
_entity.type
_entity.pdbx_description
1 polymer ?
#
loop_
_entity_poly.entity_id
_entity_poly.type
_entity_poly.pdbx_seq_one_letter_code
_entity_poly.pdbx_strand_id
1 'polypeptide(L)' 'GEAHMTGDGVIILMLRAESDGVLGDAIIKYYPGDENYEGIIRHLPELRPGGSVRVPPWDN' A
#
# COMPACT_ATOMS: atom_id res chain seq x y z
N GLY A 1 8.21 -0.40 2.55
CA GLY A 1 7.22 -0.52 1.52
C GLY A 1 6.84 0.79 0.87
N GLU A 2 6.14 0.67 -0.19
CA GLU A 2 5.62 1.81 -0.93
C GLU A 2 4.16 1.59 -1.28
N ALA A 3 3.43 2.67 -1.40
CA ALA A 3 2.06 2.64 -1.88
C ALA A 3 1.96 3.58 -3.07
N HIS A 4 1.29 3.12 -4.11
CA HIS A 4 1.00 3.93 -5.28
C HIS A 4 -0.51 4.00 -5.46
N MET A 5 -0.97 5.11 -6.00
CA MET A 5 -2.36 5.23 -6.38
C MET A 5 -2.42 5.56 -7.86
N THR A 6 -3.14 4.74 -8.63
CA THR A 6 -3.32 5.01 -10.05
C THR A 6 -4.25 6.19 -10.26
N GLY A 7 -4.29 6.69 -11.49
CA GLY A 7 -5.21 7.76 -11.83
C GLY A 7 -6.68 7.38 -11.60
N ASP A 8 -6.98 6.10 -11.62
CA ASP A 8 -8.33 5.57 -11.37
C ASP A 8 -8.62 5.36 -9.89
N GLY A 9 -7.66 5.64 -9.01
CA GLY A 9 -7.86 5.51 -7.59
C GLY A 9 -7.54 4.14 -7.02
N VAL A 10 -6.96 3.25 -7.82
CA VAL A 10 -6.55 1.93 -7.31
C VAL A 10 -5.26 2.07 -6.50
N ILE A 11 -5.28 1.54 -5.29
CA ILE A 11 -4.11 1.57 -4.42
C ILE A 11 -3.32 0.27 -4.63
N ILE A 12 -2.03 0.42 -4.93
CA ILE A 12 -1.12 -0.71 -5.08
C ILE A 12 -0.12 -0.62 -3.94
N LEU A 13 -0.21 -1.56 -3.03
CA LEU A 13 0.65 -1.60 -1.86
C LEU A 13 1.76 -2.61 -2.09
N MET A 14 2.99 -2.14 -2.08
CA MET A 14 4.17 -2.99 -2.26
C MET A 14 4.87 -3.13 -0.93
N LEU A 15 4.85 -4.32 -0.39
CA LEU A 15 5.45 -4.63 0.91
C LEU A 15 6.67 -5.51 0.72
N ARG A 16 7.68 -5.25 1.50
CA ARG A 16 8.87 -6.08 1.51
C ARG A 16 8.91 -6.82 2.84
N ALA A 17 9.05 -8.11 2.78
CA ALA A 17 9.12 -8.95 3.95
C ALA A 17 10.42 -9.75 3.95
N GLU A 18 11.03 -9.90 5.12
CA GLU A 18 12.20 -10.72 5.30
C GLU A 18 11.91 -11.71 6.42
N SER A 19 12.13 -12.99 6.13
CA SER A 19 11.91 -14.05 7.10
C SER A 19 12.98 -15.11 6.90
N ASP A 20 13.73 -15.41 7.95
CA ASP A 20 14.77 -16.45 7.94
C ASP A 20 15.79 -16.25 6.80
N GLY A 21 16.14 -15.02 6.53
CA GLY A 21 17.10 -14.70 5.48
C GLY A 21 16.54 -14.76 4.08
N VAL A 22 15.23 -14.98 3.95
CA VAL A 22 14.57 -14.99 2.65
C VAL A 22 13.84 -13.66 2.48
N LEU A 23 14.12 -12.99 1.37
CA LEU A 23 13.42 -11.76 1.02
C LEU A 23 12.22 -12.10 0.16
N GLY A 24 11.07 -11.57 0.53
CA GLY A 24 9.85 -11.72 -0.25
C GLY A 24 9.19 -10.39 -0.46
N ASP A 25 8.57 -10.22 -1.61
CA ASP A 25 7.79 -9.03 -1.91
C ASP A 25 6.33 -9.42 -2.01
N ALA A 26 5.46 -8.61 -1.43
CA ALA A 26 4.02 -8.81 -1.54
C ALA A 26 3.43 -7.57 -2.20
N ILE A 27 2.56 -7.81 -3.17
CA ILE A 27 1.84 -6.72 -3.84
C ILE A 27 0.36 -6.93 -3.58
N ILE A 28 -0.27 -5.95 -2.96
CA ILE A 28 -1.69 -6.00 -2.62
C ILE A 28 -2.38 -4.83 -3.29
N LYS A 29 -3.47 -5.10 -3.98
CA LYS A 29 -4.24 -4.06 -4.65
C LYS A 29 -5.56 -3.85 -3.93
N TYR A 30 -5.91 -2.59 -3.74
CA TYR A 30 -7.18 -2.20 -3.16
C TYR A 30 -7.92 -1.33 -4.15
N TYR A 31 -9.14 -1.69 -4.45
CA TYR A 31 -9.96 -0.96 -5.41
C TYR A 31 -10.96 -0.08 -4.68
N PRO A 32 -11.36 1.04 -5.29
CA PRO A 32 -12.43 1.86 -4.70
C PRO A 32 -13.67 1.01 -4.49
N GLY A 33 -14.23 1.07 -3.28
CA GLY A 33 -15.36 0.23 -2.91
C GLY A 33 -15.00 -0.98 -2.09
N ASP A 34 -13.71 -1.33 -2.01
CA ASP A 34 -13.28 -2.41 -1.14
C ASP A 34 -13.44 -2.01 0.32
N GLU A 35 -13.72 -3.01 1.15
CA GLU A 35 -13.94 -2.82 2.57
C GLU A 35 -12.77 -2.11 3.25
N ASN A 36 -11.57 -2.44 2.85
CA ASN A 36 -10.37 -1.91 3.46
C ASN A 36 -9.84 -0.63 2.82
N TYR A 37 -10.45 -0.21 1.72
CA TYR A 37 -9.96 0.93 0.94
C TYR A 37 -9.91 2.21 1.77
N GLU A 38 -10.99 2.53 2.46
CA GLU A 38 -11.05 3.73 3.28
C GLU A 38 -10.05 3.73 4.42
N GLY A 39 -9.82 2.55 5.01
CA GLY A 39 -8.82 2.41 6.07
C GLY A 39 -7.43 2.72 5.57
N ILE A 40 -7.10 2.27 4.36
CA ILE A 40 -5.80 2.56 3.75
C ILE A 40 -5.66 4.06 3.48
N ILE A 41 -6.71 4.69 2.96
CA ILE A 41 -6.70 6.13 2.69
C ILE A 41 -6.46 6.92 3.98
N ARG A 42 -7.09 6.54 5.07
CA ARG A 42 -6.90 7.19 6.36
C ARG A 42 -5.49 7.01 6.90
N HIS A 43 -4.91 5.85 6.63
CA HIS A 43 -3.57 5.53 7.09
C HIS A 43 -2.51 6.25 6.27
N LEU A 44 -2.82 6.53 5.02
CA LEU A 44 -1.91 7.18 4.09
C LEU A 44 -2.56 8.44 3.51
N PRO A 45 -2.74 9.47 4.34
CA PRO A 45 -3.49 10.66 3.89
C PRO A 45 -2.79 11.45 2.78
N GLU A 46 -1.51 11.22 2.58
CA GLU A 46 -0.76 11.90 1.53
C GLU A 46 -0.85 11.22 0.18
N LEU A 47 -1.44 10.01 0.13
CA LEU A 47 -1.56 9.27 -1.11
C LEU A 47 -2.63 9.88 -1.99
N ARG A 48 -2.25 10.22 -3.21
CA ARG A 48 -3.13 10.87 -4.18
C ARG A 48 -3.06 10.15 -5.51
N PRO A 49 -4.11 10.26 -6.34
CA PRO A 49 -4.10 9.65 -7.67
C PRO A 49 -2.87 10.07 -8.48
N GLY A 50 -2.20 9.12 -9.05
CA GLY A 50 -0.97 9.33 -9.80
C GLY A 50 0.27 9.51 -8.94
N GLY A 51 0.13 9.46 -7.62
CA GLY A 51 1.25 9.65 -6.71
C GLY A 51 1.69 8.37 -6.02
N SER A 52 2.73 8.51 -5.21
CA SER A 52 3.21 7.40 -4.40
C SER A 52 3.72 7.94 -3.07
N VAL A 53 3.67 7.11 -2.04
CA VAL A 53 4.18 7.46 -0.72
C VAL A 53 4.90 6.26 -0.14
N ARG A 54 5.80 6.52 0.78
CA ARG A 54 6.45 5.45 1.54
C ARG A 54 5.53 4.99 2.66
N VAL A 55 5.49 3.68 2.82
CA VAL A 55 4.72 3.07 3.89
C VAL A 55 5.71 2.60 4.94
N PRO A 56 5.62 3.10 6.18
CA PRO A 56 6.49 2.62 7.24
C PRO A 56 6.20 1.14 7.51
N PRO A 57 7.17 0.40 8.08
CA PRO A 57 6.93 -0.99 8.40
C PRO A 57 5.71 -1.12 9.29
N TRP A 58 4.88 -2.11 8.97
CA TRP A 58 3.72 -2.41 9.80
C TRP A 58 4.22 -3.11 11.05
N ASP A 59 4.42 -2.35 12.09
CA ASP A 59 4.82 -2.92 13.36
C ASP A 59 3.62 -3.28 14.18
N ASN A 60 3.68 -4.46 14.69
CA ASN A 60 2.64 -4.93 15.60
C ASN A 60 3.00 -4.59 17.05
#